data_3b010a57dcfc74e2d7652250a2cc7389
#
_entry.id   3b010a57dcfc74e2d7652250a2cc7389
#
_cell.length_a   1.000
_cell.length_b   1.000
_cell.length_c   1.000
_cell.angle_alpha   90.00
_cell.angle_beta   90.00
_cell.angle_gamma   90.00
#
_symmetry.space_group_name_H-M   'P 1'
#
loop_
_entity.id
_entity.type
_entity.pdbx_description
1 polymer ?
#
loop_
_entity_poly.entity_id
_entity_poly.type
_entity_poly.pdbx_seq_one_letter_code
_entity_poly.pdbx_strand_id
1 'polypeptide(L)'
;SPKFYRKSLVEMTKVVETQMCAKEWDSINFSHVPSVAASRYKKAFNRNTPAYAAYVAELQKPLAERSADVKVNASAVFPYDVLKGRINAYGVNFDKTELDLIEAQWAALPNYVGDANVLPLVDVSGSMTCPAGGHGSKSGLTCLDVAVSLGLYLADKNVGKFKDTFLTFSSNPELLHLKGRINQKIDQMVKSQWQMGTNLHAAFKKILDTAVKGNVPQAEMPEVLLILSDMQFNQCVKHDDSAIEMIERKYREAGYEMPKVVFWNLNAAYGNSPVAFDKSGTALVSGFSPAIVK
;
A
#
# COMPACT_ATOMS: atom_id res chain seq x y z
N SER A 1 -43.29 9.42 5.38
CA SER A 1 -43.16 8.03 5.86
C SER A 1 -41.82 7.44 5.37
N PRO A 2 -41.24 6.45 6.05
CA PRO A 2 -39.99 5.79 5.63
C PRO A 2 -40.06 5.22 4.21
N LYS A 3 -41.22 4.82 3.77
CA LYS A 3 -41.45 4.32 2.39
C LYS A 3 -41.32 5.44 1.34
N PHE A 4 -41.86 6.62 1.62
CA PHE A 4 -41.74 7.79 0.76
C PHE A 4 -40.28 8.22 0.64
N TYR A 5 -39.57 8.35 1.77
CA TYR A 5 -38.15 8.70 1.80
C TYR A 5 -37.30 7.74 0.96
N ARG A 6 -37.49 6.41 1.11
CA ARG A 6 -36.77 5.42 0.30
C ARG A 6 -37.07 5.54 -1.20
N LYS A 7 -38.34 5.79 -1.60
CA LYS A 7 -38.68 6.01 -2.99
C LYS A 7 -38.00 7.25 -3.56
N SER A 8 -38.08 8.37 -2.83
CA SER A 8 -37.40 9.61 -3.24
C SER A 8 -35.88 9.44 -3.36
N LEU A 9 -35.25 8.69 -2.44
CA LEU A 9 -33.81 8.39 -2.56
C LEU A 9 -33.50 7.61 -3.85
N VAL A 10 -34.30 6.60 -4.21
CA VAL A 10 -34.09 5.82 -5.44
C VAL A 10 -34.25 6.70 -6.69
N GLU A 11 -35.21 7.61 -6.69
CA GLU A 11 -35.45 8.54 -7.81
C GLU A 11 -34.32 9.59 -7.93
N MET A 12 -33.76 10.03 -6.81
CA MET A 12 -32.73 11.06 -6.74
C MET A 12 -31.30 10.53 -6.88
N THR A 13 -31.07 9.24 -6.63
CA THR A 13 -29.73 8.62 -6.65
C THR A 13 -29.60 7.66 -7.83
N LYS A 14 -28.78 8.04 -8.81
CA LYS A 14 -28.42 7.17 -9.94
C LYS A 14 -27.23 6.28 -9.54
N VAL A 15 -27.51 5.24 -8.74
CA VAL A 15 -26.47 4.26 -8.34
C VAL A 15 -26.54 3.02 -9.21
N VAL A 16 -25.40 2.36 -9.41
CA VAL A 16 -25.28 1.17 -10.26
C VAL A 16 -26.21 0.04 -9.82
N GLU A 17 -26.48 -0.08 -8.53
CA GLU A 17 -27.39 -1.07 -7.95
C GLU A 17 -28.82 -0.95 -8.50
N THR A 18 -29.26 0.23 -8.84
CA THR A 18 -30.59 0.44 -9.46
C THR A 18 -30.67 -0.24 -10.82
N GLN A 19 -29.64 -0.06 -11.67
CA GLN A 19 -29.56 -0.70 -12.99
C GLN A 19 -29.41 -2.22 -12.85
N MET A 20 -28.61 -2.69 -11.88
CA MET A 20 -28.44 -4.12 -11.58
C MET A 20 -29.76 -4.77 -11.17
N CYS A 21 -30.55 -4.13 -10.30
CA CYS A 21 -31.87 -4.62 -9.87
C CYS A 21 -32.89 -4.63 -11.02
N ALA A 22 -32.82 -3.65 -11.91
CA ALA A 22 -33.66 -3.58 -13.13
C ALA A 22 -33.18 -4.55 -14.22
N LYS A 23 -32.05 -5.24 -14.04
CA LYS A 23 -31.37 -6.11 -15.03
C LYS A 23 -30.94 -5.36 -16.30
N GLU A 24 -30.72 -4.08 -16.20
CA GLU A 24 -30.28 -3.19 -17.28
C GLU A 24 -28.74 -3.19 -17.39
N TRP A 25 -28.12 -4.38 -17.44
CA TRP A 25 -26.67 -4.57 -17.36
C TRP A 25 -25.90 -3.87 -18.47
N ASP A 26 -26.45 -3.85 -19.70
CA ASP A 26 -25.80 -3.26 -20.87
C ASP A 26 -25.88 -1.72 -20.89
N SER A 27 -26.72 -1.12 -20.04
CA SER A 27 -26.82 0.33 -19.86
C SER A 27 -25.80 0.89 -18.84
N ILE A 28 -25.05 0.02 -18.15
CA ILE A 28 -24.10 0.43 -17.12
C ILE A 28 -22.87 1.06 -17.78
N ASN A 29 -22.59 2.33 -17.43
CA ASN A 29 -21.34 2.97 -17.79
C ASN A 29 -20.26 2.63 -16.73
N PHE A 30 -19.42 1.65 -17.01
CA PHE A 30 -18.40 1.15 -16.07
C PHE A 30 -17.35 2.19 -15.69
N SER A 31 -17.08 3.19 -16.55
CA SER A 31 -16.17 4.31 -16.23
C SER A 31 -16.71 5.23 -15.12
N HIS A 32 -18.00 5.22 -14.88
CA HIS A 32 -18.63 6.00 -13.82
C HIS A 32 -18.88 5.18 -12.54
N VAL A 33 -18.74 3.86 -12.59
CA VAL A 33 -18.91 3.02 -11.40
C VAL A 33 -17.75 3.28 -10.42
N PRO A 34 -18.02 3.65 -9.15
CA PRO A 34 -16.99 3.83 -8.15
C PRO A 34 -16.17 2.54 -7.97
N SER A 35 -14.85 2.67 -7.82
CA SER A 35 -13.94 1.51 -7.75
C SER A 35 -14.30 0.49 -6.67
N VAL A 36 -14.82 0.95 -5.52
CA VAL A 36 -15.28 0.04 -4.45
C VAL A 36 -16.49 -0.77 -4.92
N ALA A 37 -17.44 -0.15 -5.61
CA ALA A 37 -18.59 -0.85 -6.19
C ALA A 37 -18.16 -1.77 -7.34
N ALA A 38 -17.24 -1.32 -8.20
CA ALA A 38 -16.67 -2.13 -9.28
C ALA A 38 -15.99 -3.39 -8.71
N SER A 39 -15.19 -3.26 -7.66
CA SER A 39 -14.56 -4.41 -6.98
C SER A 39 -15.59 -5.35 -6.37
N ARG A 40 -16.63 -4.81 -5.72
CA ARG A 40 -17.69 -5.59 -5.07
C ARG A 40 -18.51 -6.39 -6.05
N TYR A 41 -18.87 -5.80 -7.19
CA TYR A 41 -19.84 -6.36 -8.16
C TYR A 41 -19.19 -6.98 -9.40
N LYS A 42 -17.86 -6.98 -9.52
CA LYS A 42 -17.13 -7.50 -10.68
C LYS A 42 -17.58 -8.88 -11.17
N LYS A 43 -17.83 -9.83 -10.26
CA LYS A 43 -18.34 -11.16 -10.61
C LYS A 43 -19.74 -11.11 -11.22
N ALA A 44 -20.59 -10.21 -10.73
CA ALA A 44 -21.94 -10.01 -11.27
C ALA A 44 -21.87 -9.35 -12.65
N PHE A 45 -21.04 -8.32 -12.83
CA PHE A 45 -20.81 -7.67 -14.11
C PHE A 45 -20.29 -8.65 -15.15
N ASN A 46 -19.23 -9.39 -14.82
CA ASN A 46 -18.61 -10.36 -15.75
C ASN A 46 -19.57 -11.47 -16.18
N ARG A 47 -20.52 -11.86 -15.30
CA ARG A 47 -21.50 -12.90 -15.59
C ARG A 47 -22.67 -12.42 -16.45
N ASN A 48 -23.08 -11.17 -16.30
CA ASN A 48 -24.35 -10.67 -16.83
C ASN A 48 -24.22 -9.79 -18.07
N THR A 49 -23.02 -9.29 -18.40
CA THR A 49 -22.82 -8.48 -19.61
C THR A 49 -21.43 -8.63 -20.20
N PRO A 50 -21.28 -8.86 -21.51
CA PRO A 50 -20.00 -8.87 -22.20
C PRO A 50 -19.34 -7.49 -22.25
N ALA A 51 -20.10 -6.41 -22.10
CA ALA A 51 -19.60 -5.04 -22.10
C ALA A 51 -18.56 -4.80 -20.96
N TYR A 52 -18.70 -5.52 -19.84
CA TYR A 52 -17.73 -5.43 -18.76
C TYR A 52 -16.36 -6.04 -19.15
N ALA A 53 -16.33 -7.16 -19.82
CA ALA A 53 -15.08 -7.76 -20.29
C ALA A 53 -14.41 -6.86 -21.35
N ALA A 54 -15.17 -6.25 -22.24
CA ALA A 54 -14.67 -5.27 -23.21
C ALA A 54 -14.09 -4.02 -22.51
N TYR A 55 -14.78 -3.50 -21.48
CA TYR A 55 -14.28 -2.39 -20.67
C TYR A 55 -12.93 -2.73 -19.98
N VAL A 56 -12.81 -3.91 -19.36
CA VAL A 56 -11.58 -4.34 -18.71
C VAL A 56 -10.45 -4.52 -19.72
N ALA A 57 -10.74 -5.07 -20.91
CA ALA A 57 -9.75 -5.20 -21.99
C ALA A 57 -9.27 -3.84 -22.49
N GLU A 58 -10.17 -2.86 -22.61
CA GLU A 58 -9.81 -1.49 -23.00
C GLU A 58 -8.89 -0.82 -21.95
N LEU A 59 -9.11 -1.08 -20.66
CA LEU A 59 -8.25 -0.57 -19.58
C LEU A 59 -6.80 -1.09 -19.64
N GLN A 60 -6.55 -2.22 -20.31
CA GLN A 60 -5.20 -2.79 -20.47
C GLN A 60 -4.38 -2.13 -21.59
N LYS A 61 -5.02 -1.37 -22.46
CA LYS A 61 -4.30 -0.64 -23.50
C LYS A 61 -3.45 0.49 -22.90
N PRO A 62 -2.32 0.84 -23.52
CA PRO A 62 -1.57 2.04 -23.18
C PRO A 62 -2.50 3.27 -23.15
N LEU A 63 -2.24 4.20 -22.24
CA LEU A 63 -3.11 5.38 -22.05
C LEU A 63 -3.32 6.18 -23.37
N ALA A 64 -2.29 6.24 -24.23
CA ALA A 64 -2.36 6.91 -25.53
C ALA A 64 -3.27 6.20 -26.55
N GLU A 65 -3.51 4.90 -26.39
CA GLU A 65 -4.34 4.07 -27.29
C GLU A 65 -5.74 3.79 -26.72
N ARG A 66 -5.97 4.20 -25.47
CA ARG A 66 -7.23 3.99 -24.76
C ARG A 66 -8.26 5.02 -25.18
N SER A 67 -9.51 4.59 -25.35
CA SER A 67 -10.62 5.51 -25.58
C SER A 67 -10.74 6.52 -24.44
N ALA A 68 -10.92 7.80 -24.74
CA ALA A 68 -10.91 8.89 -23.76
C ALA A 68 -12.01 8.74 -22.67
N ASP A 69 -13.11 8.08 -23.01
CA ASP A 69 -14.23 7.84 -22.08
C ASP A 69 -14.01 6.64 -21.16
N VAL A 70 -12.99 5.82 -21.42
CA VAL A 70 -12.70 4.62 -20.61
C VAL A 70 -11.66 4.93 -19.55
N LYS A 71 -12.12 5.03 -18.32
CA LYS A 71 -11.28 5.32 -17.14
C LYS A 71 -11.74 4.54 -15.92
N VAL A 72 -10.87 4.42 -14.94
CA VAL A 72 -11.20 3.90 -13.62
C VAL A 72 -11.53 5.05 -12.69
N ASN A 73 -12.65 4.99 -12.01
CA ASN A 73 -13.04 5.97 -11.00
C ASN A 73 -12.42 5.59 -9.64
N ALA A 74 -11.15 5.94 -9.44
CA ALA A 74 -10.36 5.59 -8.25
C ALA A 74 -10.07 6.77 -7.31
N SER A 75 -10.72 7.92 -7.49
CA SER A 75 -10.42 9.16 -6.76
C SER A 75 -10.59 9.08 -5.24
N ALA A 76 -11.37 8.13 -4.73
CA ALA A 76 -11.64 7.93 -3.31
C ALA A 76 -11.24 6.52 -2.83
N VAL A 77 -10.32 5.86 -3.52
CA VAL A 77 -9.89 4.47 -3.23
C VAL A 77 -8.47 4.49 -2.69
N PHE A 78 -8.25 3.77 -1.61
CA PHE A 78 -6.92 3.59 -1.03
C PHE A 78 -6.25 2.31 -1.54
N PRO A 79 -4.91 2.19 -1.47
CA PRO A 79 -4.19 1.00 -1.93
C PRO A 79 -4.75 -0.31 -1.35
N TYR A 80 -5.07 -0.34 -0.06
CA TYR A 80 -5.64 -1.51 0.58
C TYR A 80 -7.10 -1.81 0.18
N ASP A 81 -7.87 -0.83 -0.31
CA ASP A 81 -9.22 -1.09 -0.83
C ASP A 81 -9.17 -1.85 -2.16
N VAL A 82 -8.15 -1.59 -2.98
CA VAL A 82 -7.92 -2.30 -4.25
C VAL A 82 -7.63 -3.78 -3.99
N LEU A 83 -6.85 -4.08 -2.94
CA LEU A 83 -6.36 -5.42 -2.61
C LEU A 83 -7.14 -6.11 -1.47
N LYS A 84 -8.19 -5.47 -0.96
CA LYS A 84 -8.95 -5.91 0.23
C LYS A 84 -9.35 -7.38 0.19
N GLY A 85 -8.96 -8.13 1.23
CA GLY A 85 -9.30 -9.54 1.40
C GLY A 85 -8.65 -10.47 0.37
N ARG A 86 -7.57 -10.03 -0.27
CA ARG A 86 -6.83 -10.81 -1.29
C ARG A 86 -5.47 -11.24 -0.81
N ILE A 87 -4.91 -10.56 0.18
CA ILE A 87 -3.60 -10.85 0.73
C ILE A 87 -3.75 -11.82 1.91
N ASN A 88 -2.92 -12.83 1.94
CA ASN A 88 -2.78 -13.74 3.07
C ASN A 88 -1.30 -14.13 3.25
N ALA A 89 -1.00 -14.87 4.31
CA ALA A 89 0.37 -15.27 4.63
C ALA A 89 1.06 -16.13 3.53
N TYR A 90 0.32 -16.61 2.55
CA TYR A 90 0.85 -17.42 1.44
C TYR A 90 0.93 -16.66 0.11
N GLY A 91 0.52 -15.39 0.10
CA GLY A 91 0.49 -14.54 -1.08
C GLY A 91 -0.92 -14.19 -1.54
N VAL A 92 -1.10 -14.04 -2.84
CA VAL A 92 -2.40 -13.69 -3.47
C VAL A 92 -2.75 -14.66 -4.59
N ASN A 93 -4.05 -14.82 -4.81
CA ASN A 93 -4.57 -15.59 -5.95
C ASN A 93 -5.65 -14.76 -6.66
N PHE A 94 -5.36 -14.37 -7.90
CA PHE A 94 -6.28 -13.65 -8.78
C PHE A 94 -6.49 -14.45 -10.06
N ASP A 95 -7.72 -14.49 -10.57
CA ASP A 95 -7.94 -14.86 -11.97
C ASP A 95 -7.43 -13.72 -12.90
N LYS A 96 -7.27 -14.03 -14.20
CA LYS A 96 -6.70 -13.07 -15.15
C LYS A 96 -7.51 -11.79 -15.25
N THR A 97 -8.83 -11.88 -15.36
CA THR A 97 -9.71 -10.70 -15.50
C THR A 97 -9.69 -9.84 -14.24
N GLU A 98 -9.64 -10.48 -13.08
CA GLU A 98 -9.53 -9.80 -11.80
C GLU A 98 -8.19 -9.08 -11.66
N LEU A 99 -7.09 -9.72 -12.05
CA LEU A 99 -5.76 -9.13 -12.00
C LEU A 99 -5.66 -7.89 -12.91
N ASP A 100 -6.22 -7.98 -14.12
CA ASP A 100 -6.23 -6.88 -15.08
C ASP A 100 -6.99 -5.66 -14.54
N LEU A 101 -8.14 -5.88 -13.91
CA LEU A 101 -8.89 -4.81 -13.26
C LEU A 101 -8.13 -4.19 -12.08
N ILE A 102 -7.51 -5.03 -11.24
CA ILE A 102 -6.73 -4.57 -10.08
C ILE A 102 -5.55 -3.72 -10.53
N GLU A 103 -4.84 -4.11 -11.57
CA GLU A 103 -3.74 -3.32 -12.12
C GLU A 103 -4.20 -1.97 -12.67
N ALA A 104 -5.36 -1.95 -13.36
CA ALA A 104 -5.94 -0.70 -13.85
C ALA A 104 -6.36 0.22 -12.67
N GLN A 105 -6.95 -0.34 -11.62
CA GLN A 105 -7.31 0.41 -10.41
C GLN A 105 -6.06 0.92 -9.68
N TRP A 106 -5.02 0.10 -9.59
CA TRP A 106 -3.75 0.46 -8.96
C TRP A 106 -3.06 1.61 -9.69
N ALA A 107 -2.97 1.52 -11.01
CA ALA A 107 -2.40 2.57 -11.84
C ALA A 107 -3.16 3.91 -11.76
N ALA A 108 -4.48 3.85 -11.49
CA ALA A 108 -5.35 5.02 -11.34
C ALA A 108 -5.34 5.63 -9.93
N LEU A 109 -4.63 5.02 -8.95
CA LEU A 109 -4.53 5.58 -7.60
C LEU A 109 -3.86 6.95 -7.61
N PRO A 110 -4.42 7.94 -6.89
CA PRO A 110 -3.78 9.24 -6.74
C PRO A 110 -2.38 9.11 -6.13
N ASN A 111 -1.51 10.06 -6.45
CA ASN A 111 -0.22 10.15 -5.77
C ASN A 111 -0.40 10.86 -4.43
N TYR A 112 -0.46 10.10 -3.32
CA TYR A 112 -0.57 10.62 -1.97
C TYR A 112 0.78 11.08 -1.38
N VAL A 113 1.89 10.61 -1.95
CA VAL A 113 3.26 10.84 -1.42
C VAL A 113 3.84 12.14 -1.95
N GLY A 114 3.29 12.69 -3.04
CA GLY A 114 3.89 13.82 -3.74
C GLY A 114 5.22 13.45 -4.38
N ASP A 115 6.23 14.29 -4.18
CA ASP A 115 7.58 14.11 -4.73
C ASP A 115 8.55 13.46 -3.72
N ALA A 116 8.08 13.12 -2.51
CA ALA A 116 8.94 12.54 -1.48
C ALA A 116 9.30 11.08 -1.78
N ASN A 117 10.56 10.73 -1.59
CA ASN A 117 11.04 9.35 -1.66
C ASN A 117 10.89 8.68 -0.30
N VAL A 118 9.92 7.77 -0.18
CA VAL A 118 9.62 7.04 1.06
C VAL A 118 9.94 5.57 0.88
N LEU A 119 11.00 5.09 1.55
CA LEU A 119 11.36 3.67 1.50
C LEU A 119 10.57 2.89 2.56
N PRO A 120 9.72 1.95 2.18
CA PRO A 120 8.98 1.14 3.13
C PRO A 120 9.84 0.02 3.72
N LEU A 121 9.73 -0.19 5.03
CA LEU A 121 10.14 -1.38 5.75
C LEU A 121 8.88 -2.08 6.22
N VAL A 122 8.60 -3.27 5.67
CA VAL A 122 7.31 -3.92 5.80
C VAL A 122 7.40 -5.15 6.68
N ASP A 123 6.63 -5.14 7.76
CA ASP A 123 6.45 -6.29 8.63
C ASP A 123 5.41 -7.24 8.02
N VAL A 124 5.83 -8.48 7.77
CA VAL A 124 4.96 -9.57 7.26
C VAL A 124 4.91 -10.74 8.24
N SER A 125 5.20 -10.50 9.51
CA SER A 125 5.16 -11.51 10.57
C SER A 125 3.74 -12.03 10.81
N GLY A 126 3.63 -13.17 11.50
CA GLY A 126 2.35 -13.82 11.78
C GLY A 126 1.37 -12.96 12.58
N SER A 127 1.88 -12.06 13.46
CA SER A 127 1.05 -11.12 14.23
C SER A 127 0.28 -10.14 13.34
N MET A 128 0.81 -9.82 12.16
CA MET A 128 0.19 -8.93 11.19
C MET A 128 -1.16 -9.42 10.63
N THR A 129 -1.55 -10.65 10.93
CA THR A 129 -2.90 -11.17 10.60
C THR A 129 -4.00 -10.62 11.51
N CYS A 130 -3.65 -9.85 12.55
CA CYS A 130 -4.63 -9.18 13.42
C CYS A 130 -5.42 -8.09 12.67
N PRO A 131 -6.63 -7.72 13.16
CA PRO A 131 -7.43 -6.67 12.55
C PRO A 131 -6.73 -5.31 12.58
N ALA A 132 -6.68 -4.62 11.44
CA ALA A 132 -6.18 -3.26 11.34
C ALA A 132 -7.11 -2.29 12.11
N GLY A 133 -6.52 -1.39 12.90
CA GLY A 133 -7.25 -0.47 13.77
C GLY A 133 -7.67 -1.07 15.10
N GLY A 134 -7.15 -2.26 15.46
CA GLY A 134 -7.34 -2.90 16.75
C GLY A 134 -8.63 -3.70 16.91
N HIS A 135 -8.81 -4.23 18.12
CA HIS A 135 -9.99 -5.01 18.47
C HIS A 135 -11.28 -4.18 18.34
N GLY A 136 -12.26 -4.71 17.62
CA GLY A 136 -13.53 -4.04 17.36
C GLY A 136 -13.56 -3.24 16.06
N SER A 137 -12.46 -3.16 15.33
CA SER A 137 -12.43 -2.58 13.97
C SER A 137 -13.38 -3.35 13.03
N LYS A 138 -14.27 -2.60 12.36
CA LYS A 138 -15.20 -3.16 11.36
C LYS A 138 -14.68 -3.02 9.93
N SER A 139 -13.40 -2.69 9.75
CA SER A 139 -12.80 -2.48 8.43
C SER A 139 -12.78 -3.74 7.58
N GLY A 140 -12.69 -4.92 8.22
CA GLY A 140 -12.48 -6.20 7.56
C GLY A 140 -11.11 -6.30 6.88
N LEU A 141 -10.14 -5.48 7.33
CA LEU A 141 -8.74 -5.49 6.90
C LEU A 141 -7.86 -6.03 8.02
N THR A 142 -6.80 -6.74 7.66
CA THR A 142 -5.72 -7.10 8.57
C THR A 142 -4.60 -6.07 8.53
N CYS A 143 -3.74 -6.05 9.52
CA CYS A 143 -2.51 -5.25 9.48
C CYS A 143 -1.64 -5.65 8.29
N LEU A 144 -1.62 -6.94 7.92
CA LEU A 144 -0.93 -7.46 6.74
C LEU A 144 -1.48 -6.86 5.44
N ASP A 145 -2.82 -6.82 5.27
CA ASP A 145 -3.44 -6.19 4.09
C ASP A 145 -2.96 -4.74 3.93
N VAL A 146 -2.96 -3.98 5.02
CA VAL A 146 -2.57 -2.57 5.01
C VAL A 146 -1.07 -2.41 4.77
N ALA A 147 -0.22 -3.15 5.50
CA ALA A 147 1.24 -3.05 5.40
C ALA A 147 1.74 -3.39 3.99
N VAL A 148 1.29 -4.51 3.43
CA VAL A 148 1.69 -4.94 2.09
C VAL A 148 1.17 -3.98 1.01
N SER A 149 -0.09 -3.54 1.13
CA SER A 149 -0.67 -2.60 0.15
C SER A 149 0.02 -1.23 0.18
N LEU A 150 0.26 -0.66 1.37
CA LEU A 150 0.97 0.61 1.51
C LEU A 150 2.44 0.47 1.14
N GLY A 151 3.10 -0.61 1.57
CA GLY A 151 4.49 -0.86 1.23
C GLY A 151 4.71 -0.98 -0.28
N LEU A 152 3.85 -1.73 -0.97
CA LEU A 152 3.87 -1.85 -2.42
C LEU A 152 3.61 -0.50 -3.11
N TYR A 153 2.61 0.26 -2.61
CA TYR A 153 2.28 1.57 -3.14
C TYR A 153 3.44 2.56 -3.02
N LEU A 154 4.09 2.62 -1.85
CA LEU A 154 5.23 3.49 -1.61
C LEU A 154 6.42 3.10 -2.48
N ALA A 155 6.73 1.80 -2.58
CA ALA A 155 7.79 1.30 -3.44
C ALA A 155 7.54 1.66 -4.92
N ASP A 156 6.28 1.58 -5.38
CA ASP A 156 5.89 1.96 -6.75
C ASP A 156 6.02 3.48 -7.02
N LYS A 157 5.82 4.33 -6.00
CA LYS A 157 5.94 5.79 -6.15
C LYS A 157 7.37 6.31 -6.03
N ASN A 158 8.31 5.53 -5.47
CA ASN A 158 9.71 5.91 -5.41
C ASN A 158 10.32 6.06 -6.81
N VAL A 159 11.44 6.77 -6.86
CA VAL A 159 12.19 7.03 -8.10
C VAL A 159 13.59 6.42 -8.04
N GLY A 160 14.29 6.41 -9.18
CA GLY A 160 15.69 6.02 -9.30
C GLY A 160 15.95 4.59 -8.81
N LYS A 161 17.02 4.44 -8.06
CA LYS A 161 17.53 3.14 -7.58
C LYS A 161 16.60 2.46 -6.57
N PHE A 162 15.76 3.23 -5.87
CA PHE A 162 14.85 2.73 -4.84
C PHE A 162 13.42 2.51 -5.34
N LYS A 163 13.15 2.76 -6.62
CA LYS A 163 11.87 2.42 -7.24
C LYS A 163 11.62 0.92 -7.13
N ASP A 164 10.36 0.54 -6.86
CA ASP A 164 9.93 -0.85 -6.66
C ASP A 164 10.77 -1.62 -5.60
N THR A 165 11.27 -0.90 -4.60
CA THR A 165 12.15 -1.47 -3.58
C THR A 165 11.56 -1.30 -2.19
N PHE A 166 11.72 -2.32 -1.35
CA PHE A 166 11.36 -2.27 0.06
C PHE A 166 12.43 -2.96 0.93
N LEU A 167 12.42 -2.69 2.23
CA LEU A 167 13.25 -3.37 3.23
C LEU A 167 12.45 -4.45 3.94
N THR A 168 13.07 -5.61 4.16
CA THR A 168 12.47 -6.68 4.95
C THR A 168 12.56 -6.38 6.44
N PHE A 169 11.54 -6.79 7.19
CA PHE A 169 11.49 -6.67 8.65
C PHE A 169 12.26 -7.84 9.30
N SER A 170 13.55 -7.67 9.52
CA SER A 170 14.40 -8.71 10.11
C SER A 170 15.60 -8.13 10.85
N SER A 171 16.28 -8.95 11.65
CA SER A 171 17.56 -8.57 12.31
C SER A 171 18.69 -8.35 11.30
N ASN A 172 18.56 -8.89 10.09
CA ASN A 172 19.44 -8.62 8.95
C ASN A 172 18.58 -8.15 7.76
N PRO A 173 18.17 -6.86 7.73
CA PRO A 173 17.29 -6.33 6.69
C PRO A 173 17.90 -6.43 5.29
N GLU A 174 17.08 -6.79 4.32
CA GLU A 174 17.46 -6.86 2.92
C GLU A 174 16.66 -5.87 2.09
N LEU A 175 17.33 -5.19 1.16
CA LEU A 175 16.68 -4.40 0.11
C LEU A 175 16.26 -5.35 -1.01
N LEU A 176 14.96 -5.53 -1.16
CA LEU A 176 14.38 -6.37 -2.20
C LEU A 176 13.72 -5.51 -3.28
N HIS A 177 14.13 -5.72 -4.51
CA HIS A 177 13.55 -5.07 -5.67
C HIS A 177 12.43 -5.95 -6.25
N LEU A 178 11.21 -5.42 -6.22
CA LEU A 178 9.99 -6.10 -6.66
C LEU A 178 9.90 -6.13 -8.19
N LYS A 179 9.54 -7.28 -8.76
CA LYS A 179 9.47 -7.49 -10.21
C LYS A 179 8.16 -8.13 -10.62
N GLY A 180 7.74 -7.82 -11.84
CA GLY A 180 6.57 -8.43 -12.46
C GLY A 180 5.27 -7.67 -12.18
N ARG A 181 4.15 -8.36 -12.39
CA ARG A 181 2.80 -7.83 -12.15
C ARG A 181 2.51 -7.70 -10.66
N ILE A 182 1.42 -7.00 -10.31
CA ILE A 182 1.07 -6.69 -8.92
C ILE A 182 0.96 -7.95 -8.03
N ASN A 183 0.39 -9.04 -8.53
CA ASN A 183 0.31 -10.30 -7.80
C ASN A 183 1.69 -10.89 -7.48
N GLN A 184 2.62 -10.83 -8.43
CA GLN A 184 4.00 -11.33 -8.27
C GLN A 184 4.76 -10.45 -7.27
N LYS A 185 4.58 -9.12 -7.32
CA LYS A 185 5.18 -8.18 -6.37
C LYS A 185 4.68 -8.44 -4.95
N ILE A 186 3.37 -8.65 -4.77
CA ILE A 186 2.78 -8.98 -3.46
C ILE A 186 3.35 -10.31 -2.95
N ASP A 187 3.41 -11.33 -3.80
CA ASP A 187 3.97 -12.64 -3.43
C ASP A 187 5.43 -12.53 -2.97
N GLN A 188 6.25 -11.75 -3.67
CA GLN A 188 7.64 -11.50 -3.27
C GLN A 188 7.72 -10.82 -1.92
N MET A 189 6.85 -9.85 -1.64
CA MET A 189 6.82 -9.12 -0.36
C MET A 189 6.36 -10.03 0.78
N VAL A 190 5.24 -10.74 0.63
CA VAL A 190 4.68 -11.60 1.67
C VAL A 190 5.57 -12.80 1.99
N LYS A 191 6.24 -13.36 0.97
CA LYS A 191 7.17 -14.50 1.13
C LYS A 191 8.59 -14.08 1.50
N SER A 192 8.85 -12.79 1.69
CA SER A 192 10.16 -12.31 2.12
C SER A 192 10.49 -12.80 3.54
N GLN A 193 11.78 -12.86 3.84
CA GLN A 193 12.24 -13.26 5.18
C GLN A 193 11.81 -12.21 6.21
N TRP A 194 11.23 -12.66 7.29
CA TRP A 194 10.91 -11.85 8.46
C TRP A 194 11.44 -12.50 9.74
N GLN A 195 11.66 -11.68 10.76
CA GLN A 195 12.09 -12.12 12.09
C GLN A 195 11.35 -11.30 13.16
N MET A 196 11.45 -11.70 14.43
CA MET A 196 10.74 -11.06 15.54
C MET A 196 11.24 -9.65 15.91
N GLY A 197 12.03 -9.02 15.06
CA GLY A 197 12.53 -7.66 15.27
C GLY A 197 13.33 -7.16 14.08
N THR A 198 13.55 -5.84 14.01
CA THR A 198 14.35 -5.22 12.97
C THR A 198 15.57 -4.52 13.54
N ASN A 199 16.69 -4.60 12.84
CA ASN A 199 17.91 -3.88 13.16
C ASN A 199 17.99 -2.60 12.31
N LEU A 200 17.64 -1.47 12.90
CA LEU A 200 17.63 -0.17 12.19
C LEU A 200 19.02 0.24 11.73
N HIS A 201 20.07 0.02 12.55
CA HIS A 201 21.45 0.31 12.13
C HIS A 201 21.82 -0.49 10.86
N ALA A 202 21.48 -1.78 10.81
CA ALA A 202 21.71 -2.61 9.63
C ALA A 202 20.86 -2.14 8.43
N ALA A 203 19.62 -1.70 8.65
CA ALA A 203 18.76 -1.14 7.62
C ALA A 203 19.37 0.12 7.00
N PHE A 204 19.79 1.10 7.82
CA PHE A 204 20.44 2.30 7.34
C PHE A 204 21.76 2.01 6.64
N LYS A 205 22.56 1.10 7.20
CA LYS A 205 23.80 0.67 6.54
C LYS A 205 23.53 0.11 5.15
N LYS A 206 22.48 -0.70 5.00
CA LYS A 206 22.10 -1.29 3.71
C LYS A 206 21.69 -0.25 2.68
N ILE A 207 20.95 0.78 3.10
CA ILE A 207 20.56 1.91 2.24
C ILE A 207 21.83 2.65 1.79
N LEU A 208 22.72 2.99 2.73
CA LEU A 208 23.96 3.72 2.45
C LEU A 208 24.88 2.92 1.50
N ASP A 209 25.11 1.65 1.79
CA ASP A 209 25.96 0.78 0.95
C ASP A 209 25.41 0.70 -0.49
N THR A 210 24.08 0.66 -0.64
CA THR A 210 23.42 0.65 -1.96
C THR A 210 23.61 1.97 -2.68
N ALA A 211 23.47 3.09 -1.97
CA ALA A 211 23.65 4.43 -2.51
C ALA A 211 25.10 4.66 -2.99
N VAL A 212 26.07 4.36 -2.14
CA VAL A 212 27.50 4.51 -2.46
C VAL A 212 27.89 3.63 -3.65
N LYS A 213 27.50 2.33 -3.61
CA LYS A 213 27.81 1.38 -4.70
C LYS A 213 27.16 1.78 -6.03
N GLY A 214 25.97 2.38 -5.98
CA GLY A 214 25.20 2.80 -7.14
C GLY A 214 25.51 4.24 -7.60
N ASN A 215 26.37 4.99 -6.89
CA ASN A 215 26.56 6.44 -7.08
C ASN A 215 25.20 7.18 -7.18
N VAL A 216 24.29 6.86 -6.26
CA VAL A 216 22.92 7.39 -6.29
C VAL A 216 22.95 8.88 -5.97
N PRO A 217 22.32 9.77 -6.78
CA PRO A 217 22.21 11.18 -6.42
C PRO A 217 21.42 11.38 -5.13
N GLN A 218 21.76 12.41 -4.33
CA GLN A 218 20.99 12.73 -3.10
C GLN A 218 19.49 12.91 -3.39
N ALA A 219 19.12 13.49 -4.53
CA ALA A 219 17.72 13.70 -4.91
C ALA A 219 16.93 12.38 -5.14
N GLU A 220 17.62 11.26 -5.36
CA GLU A 220 17.00 9.93 -5.49
C GLU A 220 17.10 9.12 -4.20
N MET A 221 17.72 9.66 -3.16
CA MET A 221 17.79 8.99 -1.86
C MET A 221 16.45 9.00 -1.15
N PRO A 222 16.14 7.97 -0.36
CA PRO A 222 14.98 8.01 0.52
C PRO A 222 15.12 9.15 1.54
N GLU A 223 14.09 9.99 1.66
CA GLU A 223 14.00 11.02 2.69
C GLU A 223 13.45 10.43 4.00
N VAL A 224 12.64 9.39 3.87
CA VAL A 224 11.96 8.72 4.99
C VAL A 224 12.09 7.21 4.86
N LEU A 225 12.50 6.57 5.96
CA LEU A 225 12.32 5.13 6.19
C LEU A 225 11.01 4.94 6.96
N LEU A 226 9.99 4.39 6.31
CA LEU A 226 8.69 4.18 6.90
C LEU A 226 8.51 2.72 7.32
N ILE A 227 8.34 2.49 8.61
CA ILE A 227 8.19 1.16 9.20
C ILE A 227 6.70 0.88 9.40
N LEU A 228 6.19 -0.12 8.67
CA LEU A 228 4.81 -0.56 8.72
C LEU A 228 4.69 -1.84 9.55
N SER A 229 4.12 -1.77 10.76
CA SER A 229 4.03 -2.90 11.69
C SER A 229 2.79 -2.78 12.58
N ASP A 230 2.40 -3.88 13.24
CA ASP A 230 1.40 -3.89 14.31
C ASP A 230 1.96 -3.40 15.67
N MET A 231 3.20 -2.98 15.68
CA MET A 231 3.93 -2.43 16.84
C MET A 231 4.06 -3.38 18.04
N GLN A 232 3.96 -4.67 17.83
CA GLN A 232 4.33 -5.64 18.86
C GLN A 232 5.87 -5.71 19.01
N PHE A 233 6.51 -4.54 19.02
CA PHE A 233 7.96 -4.44 19.27
C PHE A 233 8.26 -4.78 20.71
N ASN A 234 8.15 -6.04 21.08
CA ASN A 234 8.69 -6.51 22.33
C ASN A 234 10.21 -6.38 22.27
N GLN A 235 10.75 -5.30 22.85
CA GLN A 235 12.17 -5.10 23.17
C GLN A 235 13.19 -5.17 22.00
N CYS A 236 12.77 -5.20 20.75
CA CYS A 236 13.64 -5.52 19.62
C CYS A 236 14.15 -4.32 18.85
N VAL A 237 13.71 -3.11 19.12
CA VAL A 237 14.42 -1.91 18.71
C VAL A 237 15.38 -1.56 19.85
N LYS A 238 16.51 -2.23 19.92
CA LYS A 238 17.62 -1.75 20.77
C LYS A 238 18.07 -0.43 20.17
N HIS A 239 17.61 0.66 20.77
CA HIS A 239 18.19 1.98 20.55
C HIS A 239 19.55 2.01 21.23
N ASP A 240 20.54 1.57 20.53
CA ASP A 240 21.90 1.95 20.83
C ASP A 240 22.12 3.33 20.18
N ASP A 241 21.95 4.38 20.97
CA ASP A 241 22.14 5.77 20.50
C ASP A 241 23.52 5.96 19.87
N SER A 242 24.53 5.28 20.40
CA SER A 242 25.89 5.29 19.85
C SER A 242 25.94 4.66 18.44
N ALA A 243 25.13 3.62 18.18
CA ALA A 243 25.09 3.00 16.86
C ALA A 243 24.37 3.89 15.82
N ILE A 244 23.34 4.63 16.23
CA ILE A 244 22.66 5.59 15.34
C ILE A 244 23.57 6.78 15.03
N GLU A 245 24.23 7.35 16.01
CA GLU A 245 25.22 8.42 15.80
C GLU A 245 26.36 7.99 14.88
N MET A 246 26.84 6.76 15.04
CA MET A 246 27.85 6.21 14.17
C MET A 246 27.40 6.08 12.72
N ILE A 247 26.17 5.62 12.48
CA ILE A 247 25.66 5.48 11.11
C ILE A 247 25.37 6.85 10.48
N GLU A 248 24.87 7.81 11.25
CA GLU A 248 24.66 9.18 10.80
C GLU A 248 25.97 9.84 10.36
N ARG A 249 27.06 9.63 11.13
CA ARG A 249 28.40 10.08 10.74
C ARG A 249 28.83 9.46 9.40
N LYS A 250 28.62 8.16 9.19
CA LYS A 250 28.95 7.48 7.93
C LYS A 250 28.16 8.05 6.73
N TYR A 251 26.89 8.42 6.92
CA TYR A 251 26.12 9.10 5.88
C TYR A 251 26.77 10.44 5.51
N ARG A 252 27.13 11.27 6.51
CA ARG A 252 27.80 12.55 6.29
C ARG A 252 29.18 12.39 5.62
N GLU A 253 29.98 11.42 6.05
CA GLU A 253 31.29 11.11 5.44
C GLU A 253 31.16 10.67 3.97
N ALA A 254 30.08 9.99 3.63
CA ALA A 254 29.78 9.59 2.26
C ALA A 254 29.07 10.68 1.42
N GLY A 255 28.77 11.85 2.02
CA GLY A 255 28.11 12.96 1.35
C GLY A 255 26.60 12.81 1.20
N TYR A 256 25.95 11.98 2.03
CA TYR A 256 24.52 11.74 2.03
C TYR A 256 23.83 12.24 3.30
N GLU A 257 22.56 12.61 3.17
CA GLU A 257 21.67 12.81 4.30
C GLU A 257 21.03 11.48 4.72
N MET A 258 20.98 11.21 6.03
CA MET A 258 20.36 10.01 6.56
C MET A 258 18.83 10.16 6.53
N PRO A 259 18.08 9.16 6.06
CA PRO A 259 16.62 9.20 6.08
C PRO A 259 16.05 9.38 7.49
N LYS A 260 14.96 10.12 7.62
CA LYS A 260 14.17 10.18 8.86
C LYS A 260 13.43 8.86 9.07
N VAL A 261 13.09 8.53 10.31
CA VAL A 261 12.34 7.30 10.62
C VAL A 261 10.90 7.65 11.01
N VAL A 262 9.94 6.98 10.38
CA VAL A 262 8.55 7.04 10.79
C VAL A 262 8.08 5.64 11.13
N PHE A 263 7.61 5.48 12.36
CA PHE A 263 6.97 4.25 12.82
C PHE A 263 5.46 4.36 12.62
N TRP A 264 4.89 3.49 11.84
CA TRP A 264 3.45 3.47 11.59
C TRP A 264 2.81 2.24 12.23
N ASN A 265 2.08 2.49 13.33
CA ASN A 265 1.30 1.48 14.02
C ASN A 265 -0.04 1.23 13.32
N LEU A 266 -0.19 0.05 12.74
CA LEU A 266 -1.40 -0.37 12.03
C LEU A 266 -2.46 -0.99 12.95
N ASN A 267 -2.07 -1.36 14.17
CA ASN A 267 -2.93 -2.03 15.14
C ASN A 267 -3.37 -1.07 16.24
N ALA A 268 -3.65 0.07 16.21
CA ALA A 268 -4.11 1.06 17.20
C ALA A 268 -4.42 0.58 18.67
N ALA A 269 -4.35 -0.72 18.95
CA ALA A 269 -4.80 -1.34 20.19
C ALA A 269 -3.81 -1.27 21.36
N TYR A 270 -2.52 -1.05 21.10
CA TYR A 270 -1.49 -1.05 22.14
C TYR A 270 -0.57 0.15 22.01
N GLY A 271 -0.53 0.97 23.06
CA GLY A 271 0.24 2.20 23.14
C GLY A 271 1.75 2.04 23.39
N ASN A 272 2.37 0.96 22.95
CA ASN A 272 3.81 0.80 23.09
C ASN A 272 4.53 1.61 22.03
N SER A 273 5.15 2.71 22.45
CA SER A 273 6.01 3.52 21.61
C SER A 273 7.42 2.88 21.55
N PRO A 274 7.94 2.57 20.35
CA PRO A 274 9.29 2.01 20.21
C PRO A 274 10.38 3.05 20.40
N VAL A 275 10.04 4.33 20.49
CA VAL A 275 10.98 5.46 20.55
C VAL A 275 10.50 6.48 21.58
N ALA A 276 11.43 7.13 22.29
CA ALA A 276 11.11 8.31 23.09
C ALA A 276 10.59 9.43 22.19
N PHE A 277 9.54 10.10 22.62
CA PHE A 277 8.80 11.11 21.84
C PHE A 277 9.62 12.34 21.44
N ASP A 278 10.75 12.56 22.09
CA ASP A 278 11.64 13.72 21.94
C ASP A 278 12.86 13.49 21.04
N LYS A 279 12.98 12.31 20.41
CA LYS A 279 14.12 12.01 19.54
C LYS A 279 13.97 12.70 18.18
N SER A 280 14.86 13.62 17.88
CA SER A 280 14.92 14.31 16.57
C SER A 280 15.04 13.32 15.41
N GLY A 281 14.31 13.56 14.33
CA GLY A 281 14.33 12.70 13.13
C GLY A 281 13.47 11.46 13.22
N THR A 282 12.63 11.29 14.27
CA THR A 282 11.70 10.18 14.40
C THR A 282 10.27 10.68 14.57
N ALA A 283 9.31 9.93 14.04
CA ALA A 283 7.87 10.18 14.22
C ALA A 283 7.10 8.89 14.45
N LEU A 284 6.00 9.02 15.18
CA LEU A 284 5.05 7.93 15.43
C LEU A 284 3.71 8.29 14.79
N VAL A 285 3.18 7.34 14.05
CA VAL A 285 1.89 7.47 13.38
C VAL A 285 1.03 6.26 13.73
N SER A 286 -0.27 6.47 13.91
CA SER A 286 -1.22 5.41 14.23
C SER A 286 -2.43 5.47 13.29
N GLY A 287 -2.98 4.31 12.96
CA GLY A 287 -4.10 4.19 12.03
C GLY A 287 -3.70 3.59 10.70
N PHE A 288 -4.57 3.71 9.68
CA PHE A 288 -4.30 3.11 8.36
C PHE A 288 -4.80 3.97 7.19
N SER A 289 -4.96 5.28 7.37
CA SER A 289 -5.32 6.18 6.27
C SER A 289 -4.08 6.60 5.46
N PRO A 290 -4.04 6.41 4.14
CA PRO A 290 -2.94 6.90 3.30
C PRO A 290 -2.82 8.44 3.30
N ALA A 291 -3.86 9.16 3.71
CA ALA A 291 -3.80 10.62 3.88
C ALA A 291 -2.77 11.05 4.94
N ILE A 292 -2.33 10.12 5.79
CA ILE A 292 -1.27 10.34 6.79
C ILE A 292 0.11 10.49 6.12
N VAL A 293 0.28 9.99 4.90
CA VAL A 293 1.55 10.09 4.14
C VAL A 293 1.76 11.49 3.56
N LYS A 294 0.71 12.29 3.48
CA LYS A 294 0.79 13.72 3.12
C LYS A 294 1.39 14.52 4.27
#